data_4559b6e9e634ae75083d2c37ff3a69c8
#
_entry.id   4559b6e9e634ae75083d2c37ff3a69c8
#
_cell.length_a   1.000
_cell.length_b   1.000
_cell.length_c   1.000
_cell.angle_alpha   90.00
_cell.angle_beta   90.00
_cell.angle_gamma   90.00
#
_symmetry.space_group_name_H-M   'P 1'
#
loop_
_entity.id
_entity.type
_entity.pdbx_description
1 polymer ?
#
loop_
_entity_poly.entity_id
_entity_poly.type
_entity_poly.pdbx_seq_one_letter_code
_entity_poly.pdbx_strand_id
1 'polypeptide(L)'
;MTVTAMTAKQVARKVIDNEPLFILDVRNGDAFADWKIEGGNIQYLNTPYFDLLDGVGEMVSDLPKDRDILVVCAKEGSSVMVAEMLSEEGIDAAYLEGGMKAWSEHLEPVKVGDLKGGGELYQFVRIGKGCLSYMAISDGEAAIIDATRMTDIFLDFAQEKGAKIKHVFDTHLHADHISGGRGIAEATGATYYLPPADAEDVVFDYAELVNGLEVAIGDAKIEIEALYSPGHTIGSTSFIVEDQYLMTGDILFIDSIGRPDLAGLAEDWVGDLRESLYSRYAELAEEVIVLPAHFMIMEELNKDGSVAKKLGDLFKENHGLNIENEQEFRDMVTKNLPPQPNAYQDIRKTNMGKITPDEEVQREMEIGPNRCAVR
;
A
#
# COMPACT_ATOMS: atom_id res chain seq x y z
N MET A 1 -25.87 5.16 -26.96
CA MET A 1 -25.86 6.20 -25.88
C MET A 1 -24.43 6.26 -25.31
N THR A 2 -23.99 7.41 -24.83
CA THR A 2 -22.64 7.50 -24.26
C THR A 2 -22.71 6.95 -22.84
N VAL A 3 -21.97 5.89 -22.55
CA VAL A 3 -21.86 5.32 -21.20
C VAL A 3 -20.95 6.18 -20.32
N THR A 4 -21.14 6.14 -19.01
CA THR A 4 -20.43 6.96 -18.04
C THR A 4 -19.13 6.27 -17.61
N ALA A 5 -18.01 7.01 -17.61
CA ALA A 5 -16.78 6.57 -17.00
C ALA A 5 -16.78 6.88 -15.48
N MET A 6 -16.26 5.95 -14.69
CA MET A 6 -15.99 6.17 -13.28
C MET A 6 -14.48 5.99 -13.05
N THR A 7 -13.81 7.02 -12.54
CA THR A 7 -12.37 6.98 -12.28
C THR A 7 -12.02 6.08 -11.09
N ALA A 8 -10.79 5.58 -11.03
CA ALA A 8 -10.30 4.82 -9.87
C ALA A 8 -10.45 5.61 -8.55
N LYS A 9 -10.28 6.95 -8.58
CA LYS A 9 -10.50 7.83 -7.44
C LYS A 9 -11.97 7.81 -6.96
N GLN A 10 -12.93 7.87 -7.88
CA GLN A 10 -14.35 7.81 -7.52
C GLN A 10 -14.72 6.46 -6.92
N VAL A 11 -14.18 5.37 -7.48
CA VAL A 11 -14.38 4.02 -6.93
C VAL A 11 -13.74 3.89 -5.55
N ALA A 12 -12.50 4.37 -5.35
CA ALA A 12 -11.83 4.34 -4.06
C ALA A 12 -12.63 5.09 -2.99
N ARG A 13 -13.19 6.25 -3.32
CA ARG A 13 -14.08 6.99 -2.40
C ARG A 13 -15.33 6.20 -2.03
N LYS A 14 -16.02 5.60 -3.01
CA LYS A 14 -17.17 4.74 -2.74
C LYS A 14 -16.82 3.56 -1.81
N VAL A 15 -15.65 2.96 -2.01
CA VAL A 15 -15.16 1.87 -1.16
C VAL A 15 -14.89 2.35 0.27
N ILE A 16 -14.15 3.45 0.44
CA ILE A 16 -13.82 4.03 1.75
C ILE A 16 -15.08 4.49 2.49
N ASP A 17 -15.97 5.19 1.80
CA ASP A 17 -17.22 5.71 2.36
C ASP A 17 -18.29 4.61 2.57
N ASN A 18 -17.94 3.35 2.23
CA ASN A 18 -18.82 2.17 2.32
C ASN A 18 -20.14 2.35 1.57
N GLU A 19 -20.11 3.06 0.44
CA GLU A 19 -21.27 3.25 -0.44
C GLU A 19 -21.65 1.96 -1.16
N PRO A 20 -22.96 1.73 -1.44
CA PRO A 20 -23.40 0.58 -2.18
C PRO A 20 -22.88 0.61 -3.62
N LEU A 21 -22.20 -0.45 -4.05
CA LEU A 21 -21.71 -0.61 -5.42
C LEU A 21 -21.89 -2.07 -5.86
N PHE A 22 -22.29 -2.27 -7.11
CA PHE A 22 -22.28 -3.57 -7.75
C PHE A 22 -21.21 -3.61 -8.82
N ILE A 23 -20.31 -4.57 -8.74
CA ILE A 23 -19.23 -4.76 -9.71
C ILE A 23 -19.56 -5.95 -10.62
N LEU A 24 -19.73 -5.65 -11.91
CA LEU A 24 -19.72 -6.63 -12.98
C LEU A 24 -18.29 -6.75 -13.52
N ASP A 25 -17.56 -7.75 -13.05
CA ASP A 25 -16.21 -8.00 -13.53
C ASP A 25 -16.24 -8.92 -14.75
N VAL A 26 -15.79 -8.39 -15.88
CA VAL A 26 -15.81 -9.10 -17.18
C VAL A 26 -14.46 -9.72 -17.53
N ARG A 27 -13.53 -9.82 -16.57
CA ARG A 27 -12.29 -10.59 -16.71
C ARG A 27 -12.57 -12.09 -16.58
N ASN A 28 -11.58 -12.90 -16.95
CA ASN A 28 -11.64 -14.35 -16.74
C ASN A 28 -11.76 -14.67 -15.23
N GLY A 29 -12.40 -15.78 -14.92
CA GLY A 29 -12.67 -16.21 -13.55
C GLY A 29 -11.42 -16.34 -12.67
N ASP A 30 -10.31 -16.83 -13.24
CA ASP A 30 -9.03 -16.94 -12.52
C ASP A 30 -8.48 -15.55 -12.12
N ALA A 31 -8.54 -14.55 -13.01
CA ALA A 31 -8.11 -13.19 -12.73
C ALA A 31 -9.00 -12.50 -11.67
N PHE A 32 -10.30 -12.78 -11.70
CA PHE A 32 -11.24 -12.29 -10.69
C PHE A 32 -11.01 -12.95 -9.32
N ALA A 33 -10.76 -14.27 -9.30
CA ALA A 33 -10.50 -15.01 -8.08
C ALA A 33 -9.18 -14.60 -7.40
N ASP A 34 -8.13 -14.34 -8.20
CA ASP A 34 -6.83 -13.93 -7.70
C ASP A 34 -6.87 -12.50 -7.11
N TRP A 35 -7.58 -11.58 -7.76
CA TRP A 35 -7.59 -10.18 -7.34
C TRP A 35 -8.77 -9.39 -7.92
N LYS A 36 -9.46 -8.64 -7.08
CA LYS A 36 -10.63 -7.81 -7.42
C LYS A 36 -10.71 -6.57 -6.56
N ILE A 37 -11.61 -5.65 -6.90
CA ILE A 37 -11.94 -4.51 -6.04
C ILE A 37 -12.78 -5.03 -4.87
N GLU A 38 -12.34 -4.83 -3.63
CA GLU A 38 -13.02 -5.27 -2.42
C GLU A 38 -13.59 -4.11 -1.61
N GLY A 39 -14.61 -4.36 -0.81
CA GLY A 39 -15.24 -3.36 0.05
C GLY A 39 -16.44 -3.93 0.81
N GLY A 40 -16.75 -3.34 1.97
CA GLY A 40 -17.79 -3.85 2.88
C GLY A 40 -19.22 -3.83 2.29
N ASN A 41 -19.50 -2.93 1.32
CA ASN A 41 -20.82 -2.80 0.70
C ASN A 41 -20.78 -3.01 -0.81
N ILE A 42 -19.89 -3.89 -1.26
CA ILE A 42 -19.77 -4.26 -2.68
C ILE A 42 -20.40 -5.63 -2.91
N GLN A 43 -21.21 -5.72 -3.97
CA GLN A 43 -21.68 -6.98 -4.51
C GLN A 43 -21.02 -7.25 -5.86
N TYR A 44 -20.87 -8.52 -6.23
CA TYR A 44 -20.13 -8.93 -7.42
C TYR A 44 -20.92 -9.88 -8.30
N LEU A 45 -20.72 -9.74 -9.60
CA LEU A 45 -20.95 -10.79 -10.58
C LEU A 45 -19.70 -10.87 -11.47
N ASN A 46 -19.12 -12.05 -11.62
CA ASN A 46 -18.07 -12.27 -12.60
C ASN A 46 -18.66 -13.02 -13.80
N THR A 47 -18.66 -12.37 -14.94
CA THR A 47 -19.07 -12.98 -16.21
C THR A 47 -18.03 -12.61 -17.26
N PRO A 48 -17.18 -13.55 -17.70
CA PRO A 48 -16.16 -13.27 -18.68
C PRO A 48 -16.72 -12.61 -19.95
N TYR A 49 -16.03 -11.61 -20.48
CA TYR A 49 -16.45 -10.88 -21.67
C TYR A 49 -16.83 -11.80 -22.85
N PHE A 50 -16.08 -12.89 -23.02
CA PHE A 50 -16.33 -13.84 -24.11
C PHE A 50 -17.68 -14.56 -24.01
N ASP A 51 -18.25 -14.67 -22.81
CA ASP A 51 -19.57 -15.24 -22.58
C ASP A 51 -20.71 -14.26 -22.88
N LEU A 52 -20.37 -12.98 -23.08
CA LEU A 52 -21.29 -11.89 -23.36
C LEU A 52 -21.31 -11.43 -24.84
N LEU A 53 -20.56 -12.13 -25.72
CA LEU A 53 -20.46 -11.74 -27.12
C LEU A 53 -21.81 -11.83 -27.86
N ASP A 54 -22.69 -12.74 -27.44
CA ASP A 54 -24.03 -12.92 -28.01
C ASP A 54 -25.09 -12.00 -27.38
N GLY A 55 -24.68 -11.14 -26.42
CA GLY A 55 -25.52 -10.16 -25.73
C GLY A 55 -25.60 -10.36 -24.24
N VAL A 56 -26.14 -9.37 -23.53
CA VAL A 56 -26.24 -9.33 -22.07
C VAL A 56 -27.65 -9.62 -21.52
N GLY A 57 -28.64 -9.86 -22.41
CA GLY A 57 -30.05 -9.95 -22.05
C GLY A 57 -30.40 -10.99 -20.99
N GLU A 58 -29.74 -12.14 -21.01
CA GLU A 58 -29.95 -13.20 -19.99
C GLU A 58 -29.49 -12.77 -18.59
N MET A 59 -28.44 -11.96 -18.50
CA MET A 59 -27.82 -11.48 -17.27
C MET A 59 -28.59 -10.31 -16.63
N VAL A 60 -29.38 -9.56 -17.40
CA VAL A 60 -30.08 -8.35 -16.92
C VAL A 60 -30.95 -8.62 -15.69
N SER A 61 -31.54 -9.82 -15.60
CA SER A 61 -32.37 -10.20 -14.45
C SER A 61 -31.60 -10.36 -13.14
N ASP A 62 -30.30 -10.59 -13.21
CA ASP A 62 -29.42 -10.83 -12.04
C ASP A 62 -28.78 -9.52 -11.53
N LEU A 63 -28.95 -8.41 -12.28
CA LEU A 63 -28.40 -7.12 -11.91
C LEU A 63 -29.30 -6.42 -10.87
N PRO A 64 -28.70 -5.79 -9.85
CA PRO A 64 -29.44 -5.06 -8.83
C PRO A 64 -30.05 -3.76 -9.39
N LYS A 65 -31.12 -3.30 -8.75
CA LYS A 65 -31.80 -2.03 -9.09
C LYS A 65 -31.64 -0.96 -8.03
N ASP A 66 -30.94 -1.28 -6.94
CA ASP A 66 -30.84 -0.46 -5.73
C ASP A 66 -29.45 0.14 -5.52
N ARG A 67 -28.54 -0.08 -6.47
CA ARG A 67 -27.16 0.41 -6.40
C ARG A 67 -26.55 0.67 -7.76
N ASP A 68 -25.50 1.49 -7.80
CA ASP A 68 -24.75 1.76 -9.01
C ASP A 68 -24.08 0.49 -9.54
N ILE A 69 -24.07 0.32 -10.85
CA ILE A 69 -23.41 -0.80 -11.53
C ILE A 69 -22.11 -0.27 -12.17
N LEU A 70 -21.00 -0.91 -11.83
CA LEU A 70 -19.68 -0.65 -12.39
C LEU A 70 -19.18 -1.87 -13.15
N VAL A 71 -18.96 -1.71 -14.45
CA VAL A 71 -18.34 -2.76 -15.27
C VAL A 71 -16.82 -2.63 -15.24
N VAL A 72 -16.13 -3.73 -14.92
CA VAL A 72 -14.68 -3.75 -14.72
C VAL A 72 -14.00 -4.77 -15.63
N CYS A 73 -12.94 -4.36 -16.31
CA CYS A 73 -12.04 -5.25 -17.04
C CYS A 73 -10.57 -4.89 -16.76
N ALA A 74 -9.62 -5.56 -17.41
CA ALA A 74 -8.19 -5.36 -17.14
C ALA A 74 -7.68 -3.95 -17.48
N LYS A 75 -8.07 -3.41 -18.67
CA LYS A 75 -7.50 -2.18 -19.25
C LYS A 75 -8.53 -1.17 -19.78
N GLU A 76 -9.82 -1.41 -19.70
CA GLU A 76 -10.94 -0.57 -20.15
C GLU A 76 -11.74 -1.15 -21.36
N GLY A 77 -11.13 -1.66 -22.42
CA GLY A 77 -11.82 -1.99 -23.68
C GLY A 77 -13.11 -2.82 -23.52
N SER A 78 -13.07 -4.02 -22.93
CA SER A 78 -14.23 -4.91 -22.76
C SER A 78 -15.30 -4.33 -21.84
N SER A 79 -14.92 -3.57 -20.81
CA SER A 79 -15.88 -2.96 -19.87
C SER A 79 -16.72 -1.87 -20.53
N VAL A 80 -16.15 -1.08 -21.43
CA VAL A 80 -16.89 -0.09 -22.21
C VAL A 80 -17.94 -0.77 -23.10
N MET A 81 -17.53 -1.81 -23.84
CA MET A 81 -18.45 -2.55 -24.73
C MET A 81 -19.62 -3.18 -23.95
N VAL A 82 -19.35 -3.78 -22.80
CA VAL A 82 -20.41 -4.38 -21.97
C VAL A 82 -21.32 -3.31 -21.37
N ALA A 83 -20.76 -2.18 -20.91
CA ALA A 83 -21.59 -1.07 -20.43
C ALA A 83 -22.50 -0.49 -21.53
N GLU A 84 -22.02 -0.41 -22.78
CA GLU A 84 -22.84 -0.03 -23.95
C GLU A 84 -23.95 -1.04 -24.21
N MET A 85 -23.66 -2.35 -24.18
CA MET A 85 -24.68 -3.41 -24.32
C MET A 85 -25.75 -3.33 -23.25
N LEU A 86 -25.35 -3.07 -21.97
CA LEU A 86 -26.29 -2.87 -20.87
C LEU A 86 -27.17 -1.63 -21.09
N SER A 87 -26.59 -0.55 -21.61
CA SER A 87 -27.33 0.67 -21.94
C SER A 87 -28.37 0.46 -23.03
N GLU A 88 -28.10 -0.42 -23.99
CA GLU A 88 -29.07 -0.82 -25.03
C GLU A 88 -30.28 -1.58 -24.47
N GLU A 89 -30.05 -2.35 -23.38
CA GLU A 89 -31.08 -3.05 -22.59
C GLU A 89 -31.77 -2.14 -21.55
N GLY A 90 -31.41 -0.84 -21.52
CA GLY A 90 -32.01 0.15 -20.61
C GLY A 90 -31.45 0.11 -19.18
N ILE A 91 -30.29 -0.50 -18.98
CA ILE A 91 -29.56 -0.53 -17.70
C ILE A 91 -28.52 0.58 -17.68
N ASP A 92 -28.58 1.44 -16.66
CA ASP A 92 -27.56 2.47 -16.42
C ASP A 92 -26.35 1.83 -15.71
N ALA A 93 -25.24 1.75 -16.42
CA ALA A 93 -24.00 1.18 -15.93
C ALA A 93 -22.81 2.07 -16.30
N ALA A 94 -21.92 2.31 -15.34
CA ALA A 94 -20.64 2.95 -15.58
C ALA A 94 -19.58 1.88 -15.89
N TYR A 95 -18.46 2.31 -16.48
CA TYR A 95 -17.27 1.47 -16.58
C TYR A 95 -16.09 2.08 -15.81
N LEU A 96 -15.18 1.24 -15.34
CA LEU A 96 -13.95 1.70 -14.68
C LEU A 96 -12.97 2.23 -15.73
N GLU A 97 -12.70 3.52 -15.70
CA GLU A 97 -11.70 4.18 -16.54
C GLU A 97 -10.31 3.58 -16.32
N GLY A 98 -9.64 3.14 -17.39
CA GLY A 98 -8.36 2.44 -17.33
C GLY A 98 -8.40 1.05 -16.70
N GLY A 99 -9.56 0.56 -16.28
CA GLY A 99 -9.79 -0.78 -15.72
C GLY A 99 -8.98 -1.08 -14.44
N MET A 100 -8.76 -2.36 -14.17
CA MET A 100 -7.98 -2.81 -13.00
C MET A 100 -6.55 -2.28 -13.00
N LYS A 101 -6.00 -1.90 -14.16
CA LYS A 101 -4.70 -1.23 -14.27
C LYS A 101 -4.71 0.11 -13.54
N ALA A 102 -5.69 0.99 -13.83
CA ALA A 102 -5.83 2.26 -13.13
C ALA A 102 -6.15 2.08 -11.63
N TRP A 103 -6.95 1.07 -11.28
CA TRP A 103 -7.21 0.70 -9.90
C TRP A 103 -5.94 0.35 -9.15
N SER A 104 -5.03 -0.41 -9.76
CA SER A 104 -3.77 -0.83 -9.13
C SER A 104 -2.80 0.31 -8.86
N GLU A 105 -2.93 1.42 -9.59
CA GLU A 105 -2.01 2.57 -9.52
C GLU A 105 -2.57 3.75 -8.73
N HIS A 106 -3.87 3.72 -8.38
CA HIS A 106 -4.47 4.80 -7.63
C HIS A 106 -3.97 4.84 -6.19
N LEU A 107 -3.52 6.02 -5.75
CA LEU A 107 -3.20 6.35 -4.37
C LEU A 107 -4.18 7.42 -3.89
N GLU A 108 -4.87 7.14 -2.79
CA GLU A 108 -5.76 8.11 -2.15
C GLU A 108 -5.04 8.78 -0.98
N PRO A 109 -4.80 10.11 -1.03
CA PRO A 109 -4.21 10.83 0.09
C PRO A 109 -5.25 11.02 1.20
N VAL A 110 -4.92 10.53 2.40
CA VAL A 110 -5.74 10.62 3.61
C VAL A 110 -4.94 11.36 4.68
N LYS A 111 -5.53 12.39 5.30
CA LYS A 111 -4.92 13.07 6.43
C LYS A 111 -5.02 12.19 7.67
N VAL A 112 -3.87 11.77 8.22
CA VAL A 112 -3.80 10.99 9.47
C VAL A 112 -4.02 11.88 10.69
N GLY A 113 -3.38 13.05 10.71
CA GLY A 113 -3.52 14.00 11.81
C GLY A 113 -2.58 15.20 11.72
N ASP A 114 -2.62 15.98 12.79
CA ASP A 114 -1.71 17.12 12.97
C ASP A 114 -0.46 16.69 13.75
N LEU A 115 0.66 17.33 13.46
CA LEU A 115 1.93 17.16 14.17
C LEU A 115 2.02 18.14 15.35
N LYS A 116 2.59 17.71 16.49
CA LYS A 116 2.70 18.52 17.71
C LYS A 116 3.45 19.84 17.49
N GLY A 117 4.52 19.78 16.71
CA GLY A 117 5.32 20.96 16.37
C GLY A 117 4.70 21.89 15.33
N GLY A 118 3.54 21.54 14.79
CA GLY A 118 2.85 22.27 13.72
C GLY A 118 3.14 21.67 12.34
N GLY A 119 2.09 21.26 11.67
CA GLY A 119 2.16 20.57 10.38
C GLY A 119 1.13 19.47 10.29
N GLU A 120 1.19 18.68 9.24
CA GLU A 120 0.22 17.64 8.92
C GLU A 120 0.93 16.36 8.48
N LEU A 121 0.36 15.22 8.85
CA LEU A 121 0.77 13.90 8.37
C LEU A 121 -0.31 13.32 7.46
N TYR A 122 0.11 12.88 6.28
CA TYR A 122 -0.73 12.23 5.29
C TYR A 122 -0.28 10.80 5.03
N GLN A 123 -1.24 9.92 4.80
CA GLN A 123 -1.05 8.56 4.32
C GLN A 123 -1.58 8.48 2.89
N PHE A 124 -0.81 7.91 1.98
CA PHE A 124 -1.22 7.63 0.60
C PHE A 124 -1.60 6.17 0.52
N VAL A 125 -2.89 5.91 0.40
CA VAL A 125 -3.46 4.56 0.42
C VAL A 125 -3.56 4.03 -1.01
N ARG A 126 -2.72 3.08 -1.37
CA ARG A 126 -2.81 2.32 -2.63
C ARG A 126 -3.81 1.19 -2.45
N ILE A 127 -5.10 1.54 -2.45
CA ILE A 127 -6.18 0.64 -2.05
C ILE A 127 -6.24 -0.65 -2.88
N GLY A 128 -5.91 -0.57 -4.16
CA GLY A 128 -5.92 -1.73 -5.07
C GLY A 128 -4.78 -2.74 -4.82
N LYS A 129 -3.76 -2.38 -4.01
CA LYS A 129 -2.63 -3.27 -3.71
C LYS A 129 -2.41 -3.46 -2.21
N GLY A 130 -2.87 -2.51 -1.40
CA GLY A 130 -2.64 -2.52 0.04
C GLY A 130 -1.31 -1.89 0.48
N CYS A 131 -0.61 -1.12 -0.38
CA CYS A 131 0.59 -0.39 0.01
C CYS A 131 0.23 0.97 0.61
N LEU A 132 1.03 1.42 1.57
CA LEU A 132 0.86 2.69 2.28
C LEU A 132 2.17 3.46 2.24
N SER A 133 2.09 4.71 1.82
CA SER A 133 3.21 5.66 1.84
C SER A 133 2.82 6.85 2.71
N TYR A 134 3.80 7.63 3.16
CA TYR A 134 3.53 8.73 4.07
C TYR A 134 4.19 10.02 3.61
N MET A 135 3.56 11.16 3.93
CA MET A 135 4.14 12.49 3.75
C MET A 135 3.87 13.33 5.00
N ALA A 136 4.94 13.71 5.69
CA ALA A 136 4.90 14.71 6.74
C ALA A 136 5.18 16.08 6.11
N ILE A 137 4.38 17.09 6.44
CA ILE A 137 4.50 18.45 5.93
C ILE A 137 4.52 19.43 7.09
N SER A 138 5.51 20.32 7.12
CA SER A 138 5.60 21.42 8.08
C SER A 138 6.27 22.63 7.44
N ASP A 139 5.70 23.82 7.63
CA ASP A 139 6.24 25.13 7.22
C ASP A 139 6.80 25.16 5.79
N GLY A 140 6.10 24.53 4.85
CA GLY A 140 6.50 24.47 3.44
C GLY A 140 7.61 23.49 3.12
N GLU A 141 7.96 22.58 4.03
CA GLU A 141 8.88 21.47 3.79
C GLU A 141 8.17 20.13 3.98
N ALA A 142 8.61 19.09 3.27
CA ALA A 142 8.04 17.76 3.33
C ALA A 142 9.12 16.67 3.42
N ALA A 143 8.74 15.58 4.12
CA ALA A 143 9.46 14.30 4.11
C ALA A 143 8.51 13.19 3.66
N ILE A 144 8.99 12.26 2.84
CA ILE A 144 8.22 11.13 2.31
C ILE A 144 8.83 9.82 2.79
N ILE A 145 7.98 8.85 3.15
CA ILE A 145 8.39 7.51 3.57
C ILE A 145 7.66 6.49 2.70
N ASP A 146 8.42 5.52 2.17
CA ASP A 146 7.96 4.38 1.37
C ASP A 146 7.16 4.80 0.11
N ALA A 147 7.68 5.79 -0.63
CA ALA A 147 7.05 6.25 -1.86
C ALA A 147 6.96 5.14 -2.91
N THR A 148 5.80 4.97 -3.53
CA THR A 148 5.64 4.08 -4.67
C THR A 148 6.10 4.74 -5.99
N ARG A 149 6.27 3.95 -7.08
CA ARG A 149 6.74 4.44 -8.39
C ARG A 149 5.87 5.52 -9.06
N MET A 150 4.61 5.72 -8.60
CA MET A 150 3.73 6.78 -9.09
C MET A 150 4.16 8.16 -8.52
N THR A 151 5.37 8.56 -8.81
CA THR A 151 6.05 9.73 -8.22
C THR A 151 5.30 11.03 -8.42
N ASP A 152 4.63 11.20 -9.56
CA ASP A 152 3.87 12.42 -9.88
C ASP A 152 2.79 12.72 -8.83
N ILE A 153 2.17 11.68 -8.26
CA ILE A 153 1.14 11.86 -7.22
C ILE A 153 1.71 12.57 -5.99
N PHE A 154 2.92 12.19 -5.57
CA PHE A 154 3.59 12.83 -4.42
C PHE A 154 4.09 14.24 -4.75
N LEU A 155 4.63 14.43 -5.96
CA LEU A 155 5.12 15.72 -6.43
C LEU A 155 3.98 16.75 -6.55
N ASP A 156 2.88 16.36 -7.18
CA ASP A 156 1.68 17.19 -7.35
C ASP A 156 1.06 17.53 -6.00
N PHE A 157 0.94 16.54 -5.09
CA PHE A 157 0.40 16.77 -3.76
C PHE A 157 1.28 17.72 -2.93
N ALA A 158 2.60 17.54 -2.95
CA ALA A 158 3.52 18.47 -2.28
C ALA A 158 3.40 19.88 -2.86
N GLN A 159 3.28 20.00 -4.19
CA GLN A 159 3.07 21.31 -4.85
C GLN A 159 1.72 21.93 -4.45
N GLU A 160 0.63 21.17 -4.42
CA GLU A 160 -0.69 21.61 -3.97
C GLU A 160 -0.64 22.15 -2.54
N LYS A 161 0.12 21.49 -1.67
CA LYS A 161 0.33 21.87 -0.27
C LYS A 161 1.36 23.02 -0.11
N GLY A 162 1.99 23.45 -1.19
CA GLY A 162 3.04 24.48 -1.15
C GLY A 162 4.32 24.03 -0.43
N ALA A 163 4.59 22.72 -0.41
CA ALA A 163 5.70 22.12 0.31
C ALA A 163 6.83 21.70 -0.64
N LYS A 164 8.08 21.90 -0.19
CA LYS A 164 9.30 21.42 -0.87
C LYS A 164 9.73 20.10 -0.22
N ILE A 165 9.81 19.03 -1.00
CA ILE A 165 10.31 17.75 -0.53
C ILE A 165 11.81 17.88 -0.23
N LYS A 166 12.21 17.57 1.00
CA LYS A 166 13.58 17.66 1.52
C LYS A 166 14.21 16.30 1.75
N HIS A 167 13.40 15.33 2.18
CA HIS A 167 13.84 14.01 2.56
C HIS A 167 12.90 12.97 1.98
N VAL A 168 13.48 11.86 1.50
CA VAL A 168 12.75 10.68 1.06
C VAL A 168 13.39 9.46 1.69
N PHE A 169 12.61 8.59 2.28
CA PHE A 169 13.08 7.39 3.00
C PHE A 169 12.37 6.16 2.47
N ASP A 170 13.11 5.05 2.40
CA ASP A 170 12.51 3.73 2.37
C ASP A 170 12.83 3.00 3.68
N THR A 171 11.81 2.42 4.32
CA THR A 171 11.96 1.66 5.58
C THR A 171 12.84 0.43 5.40
N HIS A 172 12.86 -0.12 4.21
CA HIS A 172 13.65 -1.29 3.81
C HIS A 172 13.77 -1.34 2.27
N LEU A 173 14.56 -2.25 1.74
CA LEU A 173 14.59 -2.49 0.30
C LEU A 173 13.36 -3.30 -0.13
N HIS A 174 12.34 -2.61 -0.64
CA HIS A 174 11.06 -3.20 -1.03
C HIS A 174 11.20 -4.31 -2.08
N ALA A 175 10.38 -5.34 -1.94
CA ALA A 175 10.34 -6.48 -2.86
C ALA A 175 8.95 -6.74 -3.48
N ASP A 176 7.93 -6.02 -3.03
CA ASP A 176 6.54 -6.14 -3.45
C ASP A 176 6.11 -4.99 -4.38
N HIS A 177 6.79 -3.86 -4.32
CA HIS A 177 6.57 -2.71 -5.20
C HIS A 177 7.89 -1.99 -5.55
N ILE A 178 7.86 -1.23 -6.64
CA ILE A 178 8.98 -0.40 -7.07
C ILE A 178 8.93 0.92 -6.30
N SER A 179 10.01 1.25 -5.59
CA SER A 179 10.14 2.51 -4.88
C SER A 179 10.22 3.71 -5.84
N GLY A 180 9.49 4.76 -5.48
CA GLY A 180 9.58 6.09 -6.10
C GLY A 180 10.66 6.98 -5.49
N GLY A 181 11.30 6.52 -4.38
CA GLY A 181 12.19 7.36 -3.58
C GLY A 181 13.33 7.99 -4.36
N ARG A 182 14.03 7.18 -5.16
CA ARG A 182 15.09 7.67 -6.04
C ARG A 182 14.58 8.69 -7.07
N GLY A 183 13.47 8.40 -7.75
CA GLY A 183 12.90 9.29 -8.77
C GLY A 183 12.46 10.64 -8.19
N ILE A 184 11.85 10.64 -7.01
CA ILE A 184 11.47 11.87 -6.31
C ILE A 184 12.72 12.67 -5.91
N ALA A 185 13.75 12.01 -5.37
CA ALA A 185 15.00 12.67 -4.99
C ALA A 185 15.71 13.31 -6.20
N GLU A 186 15.78 12.60 -7.34
CA GLU A 186 16.34 13.12 -8.60
C GLU A 186 15.53 14.33 -9.12
N ALA A 187 14.20 14.31 -9.01
CA ALA A 187 13.33 15.38 -9.49
C ALA A 187 13.36 16.64 -8.61
N THR A 188 13.57 16.48 -7.29
CA THR A 188 13.41 17.58 -6.30
C THR A 188 14.72 18.07 -5.71
N GLY A 189 15.79 17.27 -5.80
CA GLY A 189 17.05 17.48 -5.09
C GLY A 189 16.94 17.12 -3.59
N ALA A 190 15.95 16.36 -3.19
CA ALA A 190 15.81 15.82 -1.84
C ALA A 190 16.90 14.78 -1.54
N THR A 191 17.21 14.60 -0.26
CA THR A 191 18.10 13.50 0.17
C THR A 191 17.31 12.20 0.23
N TYR A 192 17.80 11.16 -0.44
CA TYR A 192 17.22 9.82 -0.41
C TYR A 192 17.98 8.92 0.54
N TYR A 193 17.28 8.30 1.46
CA TYR A 193 17.83 7.47 2.53
C TYR A 193 17.43 6.00 2.37
N LEU A 194 18.40 5.10 2.50
CA LEU A 194 18.19 3.65 2.54
C LEU A 194 18.92 3.02 3.73
N PRO A 195 18.37 1.94 4.32
CA PRO A 195 19.07 1.16 5.32
C PRO A 195 20.32 0.50 4.70
N PRO A 196 21.54 0.75 5.22
CA PRO A 196 22.76 0.25 4.61
C PRO A 196 22.85 -1.28 4.59
N ALA A 197 22.24 -1.97 5.58
CA ALA A 197 22.21 -3.42 5.61
C ALA A 197 21.39 -4.07 4.48
N ASP A 198 20.41 -3.37 3.94
CA ASP A 198 19.63 -3.79 2.76
C ASP A 198 20.25 -3.31 1.44
N ALA A 199 21.10 -2.28 1.50
CA ALA A 199 21.59 -1.54 0.34
C ALA A 199 22.99 -1.96 -0.13
N GLU A 200 23.56 -3.06 0.38
CA GLU A 200 24.91 -3.55 0.00
C GLU A 200 25.09 -3.67 -1.52
N ASP A 201 24.04 -4.05 -2.21
CA ASP A 201 24.02 -4.31 -3.65
C ASP A 201 23.46 -3.15 -4.51
N VAL A 202 23.09 -2.01 -3.90
CA VAL A 202 22.59 -0.82 -4.58
C VAL A 202 23.69 -0.16 -5.41
N VAL A 203 23.36 0.26 -6.64
CA VAL A 203 24.36 0.78 -7.60
C VAL A 203 24.27 2.30 -7.87
N PHE A 204 23.53 3.02 -7.03
CA PHE A 204 23.40 4.48 -7.05
C PHE A 204 23.70 5.09 -5.67
N ASP A 205 23.93 6.39 -5.63
CA ASP A 205 24.23 7.10 -4.39
C ASP A 205 22.96 7.29 -3.54
N TYR A 206 23.06 7.05 -2.23
CA TYR A 206 22.04 7.27 -1.23
C TYR A 206 22.67 7.73 0.09
N ALA A 207 21.88 8.32 0.98
CA ALA A 207 22.28 8.58 2.34
C ALA A 207 21.97 7.38 3.24
N GLU A 208 22.85 7.05 4.16
CA GLU A 208 22.64 5.92 5.08
C GLU A 208 21.54 6.22 6.10
N LEU A 209 20.54 5.34 6.16
CA LEU A 209 19.52 5.34 7.19
C LEU A 209 19.98 4.45 8.35
N VAL A 210 20.52 5.08 9.40
CA VAL A 210 21.07 4.38 10.56
C VAL A 210 20.21 4.63 11.80
N ASN A 211 20.25 3.69 12.75
CA ASN A 211 19.50 3.82 14.01
C ASN A 211 19.84 5.13 14.75
N GLY A 212 18.80 5.83 15.20
CA GLY A 212 18.93 7.12 15.88
C GLY A 212 19.26 8.28 14.96
N LEU A 213 19.20 8.11 13.61
CA LEU A 213 19.26 9.24 12.69
C LEU A 213 18.01 10.10 12.90
N GLU A 214 18.25 11.36 13.22
CA GLU A 214 17.20 12.37 13.34
C GLU A 214 17.28 13.34 12.13
N VAL A 215 16.14 13.60 11.51
CA VAL A 215 15.99 14.67 10.52
C VAL A 215 14.85 15.58 10.94
N ALA A 216 14.93 16.85 10.51
CA ALA A 216 13.90 17.82 10.83
C ALA A 216 13.38 18.48 9.56
N ILE A 217 12.07 18.77 9.53
CA ILE A 217 11.39 19.56 8.50
C ILE A 217 10.68 20.75 9.13
N GLY A 218 10.62 21.85 8.41
CA GLY A 218 9.97 23.08 8.83
C GLY A 218 10.74 23.87 9.89
N ASP A 219 10.25 25.08 10.16
CA ASP A 219 10.85 25.97 11.17
C ASP A 219 10.62 25.45 12.60
N ALA A 220 9.52 24.72 12.83
CA ALA A 220 9.21 24.05 14.08
C ALA A 220 10.08 22.82 14.35
N LYS A 221 10.88 22.39 13.35
CA LYS A 221 11.76 21.22 13.42
C LYS A 221 11.03 19.95 13.83
N ILE A 222 9.99 19.58 13.04
CA ILE A 222 9.34 18.29 13.21
C ILE A 222 10.40 17.19 13.13
N GLU A 223 10.55 16.45 14.21
CA GLU A 223 11.57 15.41 14.34
C GLU A 223 11.06 14.10 13.77
N ILE A 224 11.88 13.47 12.91
CA ILE A 224 11.68 12.14 12.38
C ILE A 224 12.90 11.33 12.82
N GLU A 225 12.70 10.38 13.71
CA GLU A 225 13.75 9.51 14.26
C GLU A 225 13.68 8.12 13.63
N ALA A 226 14.82 7.59 13.19
CA ALA A 226 14.97 6.24 12.70
C ALA A 226 15.19 5.24 13.84
N LEU A 227 14.31 4.24 13.96
CA LEU A 227 14.39 3.14 14.90
C LEU A 227 14.71 1.83 14.16
N TYR A 228 15.94 1.32 14.27
CA TYR A 228 16.31 0.03 13.67
C TYR A 228 15.43 -1.10 14.21
N SER A 229 14.71 -1.76 13.34
CA SER A 229 13.72 -2.80 13.67
C SER A 229 13.80 -3.96 12.65
N PRO A 230 14.89 -4.76 12.71
CA PRO A 230 15.09 -5.86 11.76
C PRO A 230 14.07 -6.98 11.95
N GLY A 231 13.89 -7.80 10.88
CA GLY A 231 13.08 -9.01 10.96
C GLY A 231 12.32 -9.33 9.67
N HIS A 232 11.72 -8.37 8.99
CA HIS A 232 11.21 -8.54 7.64
C HIS A 232 12.35 -8.53 6.62
N THR A 233 13.23 -7.55 6.74
CA THR A 233 14.58 -7.55 6.19
C THR A 233 15.58 -7.28 7.30
N ILE A 234 16.87 -7.52 7.03
CA ILE A 234 17.92 -7.21 8.00
C ILE A 234 18.13 -5.71 8.17
N GLY A 235 17.79 -4.91 7.15
CA GLY A 235 17.89 -3.45 7.19
C GLY A 235 16.63 -2.75 7.67
N SER A 236 15.52 -3.45 7.89
CA SER A 236 14.24 -2.84 8.26
C SER A 236 14.39 -1.80 9.36
N THR A 237 13.86 -0.62 9.10
CA THR A 237 13.95 0.55 10.00
C THR A 237 12.59 1.22 10.07
N SER A 238 12.09 1.42 11.28
CA SER A 238 10.85 2.16 11.55
C SER A 238 11.15 3.63 11.77
N PHE A 239 10.12 4.47 11.77
CA PHE A 239 10.27 5.89 12.06
C PHE A 239 9.35 6.31 13.19
N ILE A 240 9.88 7.07 14.13
CA ILE A 240 9.11 7.77 15.16
C ILE A 240 9.00 9.23 14.73
N VAL A 241 7.78 9.72 14.61
CA VAL A 241 7.51 11.11 14.25
C VAL A 241 6.88 11.81 15.45
N GLU A 242 7.61 12.78 16.04
CA GLU A 242 7.16 13.62 17.16
C GLU A 242 6.67 12.86 18.38
N ASP A 243 7.18 11.66 18.68
CA ASP A 243 6.64 10.75 19.71
C ASP A 243 5.13 10.50 19.59
N GLN A 244 4.54 10.71 18.41
CA GLN A 244 3.11 10.54 18.16
C GLN A 244 2.79 9.35 17.28
N TYR A 245 3.63 9.16 16.24
CA TYR A 245 3.41 8.19 15.18
C TYR A 245 4.60 7.26 15.05
N LEU A 246 4.32 5.97 14.90
CA LEU A 246 5.30 4.93 14.64
C LEU A 246 5.01 4.33 13.26
N MET A 247 5.84 4.65 12.27
CA MET A 247 5.79 4.02 10.95
C MET A 247 6.62 2.74 10.98
N THR A 248 5.95 1.60 10.91
CA THR A 248 6.55 0.29 11.19
C THR A 248 7.11 -0.42 9.96
N GLY A 249 6.97 0.18 8.77
CA GLY A 249 7.31 -0.55 7.57
C GLY A 249 6.56 -1.88 7.52
N ASP A 250 7.28 -2.95 7.19
CA ASP A 250 6.75 -4.31 7.11
C ASP A 250 7.05 -5.16 8.38
N ILE A 251 7.21 -4.54 9.54
CA ILE A 251 7.43 -5.26 10.81
C ILE A 251 6.12 -5.53 11.54
N LEU A 252 5.26 -4.53 11.68
CA LEU A 252 3.98 -4.63 12.38
C LEU A 252 2.87 -4.01 11.54
N PHE A 253 1.82 -4.77 11.29
CA PHE A 253 0.57 -4.33 10.65
C PHE A 253 -0.56 -4.25 11.66
N ILE A 254 -1.74 -3.81 11.26
CA ILE A 254 -2.87 -3.68 12.19
C ILE A 254 -3.36 -5.06 12.65
N ASP A 255 -3.52 -6.01 11.73
CA ASP A 255 -4.12 -7.32 12.02
C ASP A 255 -3.14 -8.50 11.88
N SER A 256 -1.87 -8.19 11.63
CA SER A 256 -0.84 -9.18 11.31
C SER A 256 0.57 -8.65 11.62
N ILE A 257 1.59 -9.44 11.33
CA ILE A 257 3.00 -9.05 11.41
C ILE A 257 3.74 -9.38 10.11
N GLY A 258 4.92 -8.82 9.95
CA GLY A 258 5.77 -9.04 8.79
C GLY A 258 6.27 -10.47 8.67
N ARG A 259 6.55 -10.89 7.44
CA ARG A 259 7.14 -12.20 7.14
C ARG A 259 8.67 -12.08 7.05
N PRO A 260 9.44 -13.03 7.63
CA PRO A 260 10.90 -12.95 7.64
C PRO A 260 11.59 -13.64 6.46
N ASP A 261 10.85 -14.17 5.47
CA ASP A 261 11.40 -15.12 4.49
C ASP A 261 11.69 -14.54 3.10
N LEU A 262 11.52 -13.23 2.87
CA LEU A 262 11.63 -12.64 1.53
C LEU A 262 13.06 -12.69 0.94
N ALA A 263 14.09 -12.80 1.78
CA ALA A 263 15.45 -13.01 1.30
C ALA A 263 15.90 -14.49 1.38
N GLY A 264 15.00 -15.43 1.67
CA GLY A 264 15.30 -16.85 1.84
C GLY A 264 15.99 -17.19 3.16
N LEU A 265 16.01 -16.28 4.14
CA LEU A 265 16.67 -16.39 5.44
C LEU A 265 15.68 -16.44 6.60
N ALA A 266 14.48 -16.96 6.39
CA ALA A 266 13.39 -16.98 7.37
C ALA A 266 13.83 -17.43 8.77
N GLU A 267 14.59 -18.52 8.86
CA GLU A 267 15.04 -19.07 10.14
C GLU A 267 16.02 -18.13 10.90
N ASP A 268 16.83 -17.38 10.17
CA ASP A 268 17.83 -16.49 10.75
C ASP A 268 17.17 -15.20 11.29
N TRP A 269 16.11 -14.71 10.66
CA TRP A 269 15.51 -13.42 10.97
C TRP A 269 14.30 -13.49 11.92
N VAL A 270 13.82 -14.69 12.28
CA VAL A 270 12.73 -14.86 13.26
C VAL A 270 13.05 -14.23 14.61
N GLY A 271 14.30 -14.41 15.09
CA GLY A 271 14.76 -13.83 16.34
C GLY A 271 14.75 -12.30 16.30
N ASP A 272 15.22 -11.71 15.20
CA ASP A 272 15.25 -10.27 15.00
C ASP A 272 13.85 -9.68 14.94
N LEU A 273 12.93 -10.35 14.21
CA LEU A 273 11.52 -9.94 14.14
C LEU A 273 10.88 -9.93 15.54
N ARG A 274 11.12 -11.00 16.31
CA ARG A 274 10.59 -11.10 17.66
C ARG A 274 11.18 -10.03 18.59
N GLU A 275 12.48 -9.77 18.50
CA GLU A 275 13.16 -8.70 19.23
C GLU A 275 12.55 -7.32 18.92
N SER A 276 12.32 -7.04 17.64
CA SER A 276 11.70 -5.78 17.21
C SER A 276 10.28 -5.62 17.76
N LEU A 277 9.45 -6.67 17.70
CA LEU A 277 8.05 -6.65 18.11
C LEU A 277 7.89 -6.66 19.65
N TYR A 278 8.62 -7.52 20.36
CA TYR A 278 8.39 -7.80 21.79
C TYR A 278 9.32 -7.06 22.74
N SER A 279 10.42 -6.49 22.22
CA SER A 279 11.37 -5.72 23.04
C SER A 279 11.36 -4.24 22.64
N ARG A 280 11.73 -3.93 21.39
CA ARG A 280 11.91 -2.53 20.96
C ARG A 280 10.61 -1.75 20.96
N TYR A 281 9.53 -2.30 20.38
CA TYR A 281 8.23 -1.62 20.37
C TYR A 281 7.57 -1.59 21.76
N ALA A 282 7.86 -2.57 22.62
CA ALA A 282 7.35 -2.58 23.99
C ALA A 282 7.94 -1.47 24.89
N GLU A 283 9.06 -0.84 24.49
CA GLU A 283 9.64 0.31 25.18
C GLU A 283 8.96 1.64 24.80
N LEU A 284 8.17 1.65 23.73
CA LEU A 284 7.46 2.83 23.26
C LEU A 284 6.17 3.08 24.07
N ALA A 285 5.69 4.32 24.03
CA ALA A 285 4.43 4.67 24.69
C ALA A 285 3.23 3.99 24.03
N GLU A 286 2.31 3.43 24.82
CA GLU A 286 1.09 2.76 24.33
C GLU A 286 0.18 3.68 23.48
N GLU A 287 0.28 5.00 23.68
CA GLU A 287 -0.52 6.00 22.97
C GLU A 287 -0.01 6.31 21.56
N VAL A 288 1.19 5.86 21.20
CA VAL A 288 1.76 6.05 19.87
C VAL A 288 0.86 5.38 18.84
N ILE A 289 0.60 6.08 17.74
CA ILE A 289 -0.23 5.57 16.64
C ILE A 289 0.66 4.84 15.64
N VAL A 290 0.41 3.55 15.47
CA VAL A 290 1.09 2.70 14.49
C VAL A 290 0.54 2.97 13.10
N LEU A 291 1.44 3.12 12.15
CA LEU A 291 1.22 3.41 10.73
C LEU A 291 2.06 2.41 9.91
N PRO A 292 1.46 1.30 9.43
CA PRO A 292 2.19 0.25 8.71
C PRO A 292 2.46 0.61 7.24
N ALA A 293 3.37 -0.10 6.57
CA ALA A 293 3.55 0.07 5.12
C ALA A 293 2.51 -0.70 4.29
N HIS A 294 1.74 -1.60 4.90
CA HIS A 294 0.71 -2.37 4.22
C HIS A 294 -0.52 -2.65 5.07
N PHE A 295 -1.63 -2.95 4.39
CA PHE A 295 -2.81 -3.60 4.94
C PHE A 295 -3.24 -4.76 4.02
N MET A 296 -3.95 -5.75 4.57
CA MET A 296 -4.31 -6.97 3.86
C MET A 296 -5.80 -7.07 3.55
N ILE A 297 -6.63 -6.48 4.38
CA ILE A 297 -8.10 -6.54 4.28
C ILE A 297 -8.71 -5.17 4.50
N MET A 298 -9.89 -4.97 3.93
CA MET A 298 -10.59 -3.69 4.00
C MET A 298 -11.03 -3.31 5.42
N GLU A 299 -11.16 -4.28 6.31
CA GLU A 299 -11.51 -4.09 7.73
C GLU A 299 -10.41 -3.37 8.52
N GLU A 300 -9.17 -3.33 8.02
CA GLU A 300 -8.07 -2.56 8.61
C GLU A 300 -8.18 -1.05 8.33
N LEU A 301 -9.01 -0.64 7.34
CA LEU A 301 -9.25 0.77 7.08
C LEU A 301 -10.21 1.37 8.10
N ASN A 302 -9.83 2.48 8.67
CA ASN A 302 -10.69 3.32 9.48
C ASN A 302 -11.76 4.02 8.60
N LYS A 303 -12.78 4.59 9.23
CA LYS A 303 -13.87 5.30 8.52
C LYS A 303 -13.41 6.50 7.70
N ASP A 304 -12.29 7.09 8.05
CA ASP A 304 -11.65 8.18 7.30
C ASP A 304 -10.78 7.71 6.14
N GLY A 305 -10.64 6.40 5.98
CA GLY A 305 -9.82 5.74 4.98
C GLY A 305 -8.36 5.53 5.39
N SER A 306 -7.96 5.94 6.58
CA SER A 306 -6.62 5.69 7.11
C SER A 306 -6.48 4.24 7.61
N VAL A 307 -5.24 3.75 7.61
CA VAL A 307 -4.84 2.50 8.27
C VAL A 307 -3.95 2.88 9.45
N ALA A 308 -4.51 2.90 10.64
CA ALA A 308 -3.86 3.40 11.84
C ALA A 308 -4.50 2.82 13.10
N LYS A 309 -3.68 2.51 14.13
CA LYS A 309 -4.16 2.03 15.42
C LYS A 309 -3.16 2.35 16.52
N LYS A 310 -3.62 2.54 17.77
CA LYS A 310 -2.72 2.73 18.91
C LYS A 310 -1.89 1.47 19.17
N LEU A 311 -0.62 1.64 19.49
CA LEU A 311 0.29 0.54 19.81
C LEU A 311 -0.22 -0.30 20.99
N GLY A 312 -0.73 0.35 22.04
CA GLY A 312 -1.29 -0.33 23.20
C GLY A 312 -2.55 -1.17 22.91
N ASP A 313 -3.32 -0.81 21.88
CA ASP A 313 -4.44 -1.62 21.42
C ASP A 313 -3.95 -2.81 20.57
N LEU A 314 -2.92 -2.62 19.75
CA LEU A 314 -2.28 -3.71 19.01
C LEU A 314 -1.69 -4.78 19.95
N PHE A 315 -1.04 -4.39 21.05
CA PHE A 315 -0.56 -5.35 22.04
C PHE A 315 -1.67 -6.20 22.68
N LYS A 316 -2.93 -5.75 22.64
CA LYS A 316 -4.08 -6.51 23.16
C LYS A 316 -4.74 -7.38 22.09
N GLU A 317 -4.78 -6.89 20.84
CA GLU A 317 -5.67 -7.43 19.81
C GLU A 317 -4.92 -8.16 18.68
N ASN A 318 -3.68 -7.76 18.35
CA ASN A 318 -2.92 -8.37 17.28
C ASN A 318 -2.35 -9.73 17.75
N HIS A 319 -2.74 -10.80 17.07
CA HIS A 319 -2.33 -12.17 17.44
C HIS A 319 -0.80 -12.33 17.43
N GLY A 320 -0.12 -11.77 16.44
CA GLY A 320 1.35 -11.85 16.30
C GLY A 320 2.13 -11.19 17.43
N LEU A 321 1.51 -10.30 18.24
CA LEU A 321 2.08 -9.68 19.43
C LEU A 321 1.74 -10.42 20.73
N ASN A 322 0.96 -11.50 20.68
CA ASN A 322 0.44 -12.20 21.86
C ASN A 322 0.87 -13.69 21.92
N ILE A 323 1.96 -14.05 21.25
CA ILE A 323 2.52 -15.42 21.26
C ILE A 323 3.71 -15.47 22.23
N GLU A 324 3.48 -15.98 23.45
CA GLU A 324 4.51 -16.06 24.47
C GLU A 324 5.61 -17.09 24.13
N ASN A 325 5.21 -18.23 23.57
CA ASN A 325 6.11 -19.33 23.25
C ASN A 325 6.92 -19.05 21.97
N GLU A 326 8.25 -19.02 22.09
CA GLU A 326 9.14 -18.73 20.95
C GLU A 326 9.02 -19.75 19.81
N GLN A 327 8.79 -21.03 20.12
CA GLN A 327 8.63 -22.05 19.08
C GLN A 327 7.30 -21.89 18.34
N GLU A 328 6.24 -21.50 19.03
CA GLU A 328 4.93 -21.21 18.42
C GLU A 328 5.03 -19.96 17.53
N PHE A 329 5.70 -18.90 18.00
CA PHE A 329 5.98 -17.73 17.18
C PHE A 329 6.78 -18.10 15.93
N ARG A 330 7.88 -18.87 16.08
CA ARG A 330 8.67 -19.37 14.96
C ARG A 330 7.82 -20.16 13.97
N ASP A 331 7.01 -21.09 14.48
CA ASP A 331 6.14 -21.91 13.65
C ASP A 331 5.12 -21.06 12.87
N MET A 332 4.56 -20.02 13.47
CA MET A 332 3.65 -19.09 12.82
C MET A 332 4.33 -18.37 11.64
N VAL A 333 5.52 -17.81 11.85
CA VAL A 333 6.19 -16.96 10.85
C VAL A 333 7.02 -17.72 9.83
N THR A 334 7.16 -19.07 9.97
CA THR A 334 7.93 -19.89 9.02
C THR A 334 7.11 -20.98 8.32
N LYS A 335 5.95 -21.36 8.89
CA LYS A 335 5.11 -22.43 8.33
C LYS A 335 3.87 -21.84 7.64
N ASN A 336 3.49 -22.45 6.52
CA ASN A 336 2.30 -22.07 5.75
C ASN A 336 2.30 -20.60 5.26
N LEU A 337 3.48 -20.09 4.93
CA LEU A 337 3.62 -18.74 4.40
C LEU A 337 2.87 -18.60 3.06
N PRO A 338 2.23 -17.45 2.80
CA PRO A 338 1.67 -17.17 1.49
C PRO A 338 2.77 -17.20 0.42
N PRO A 339 2.44 -17.41 -0.86
CA PRO A 339 3.41 -17.28 -1.94
C PRO A 339 4.14 -15.94 -1.85
N GLN A 340 5.41 -15.92 -2.30
CA GLN A 340 6.15 -14.65 -2.38
C GLN A 340 5.43 -13.67 -3.34
N PRO A 341 5.62 -12.34 -3.16
CA PRO A 341 5.10 -11.35 -4.09
C PRO A 341 5.47 -11.67 -5.53
N ASN A 342 4.59 -11.33 -6.47
CA ASN A 342 4.88 -11.51 -7.89
C ASN A 342 6.13 -10.72 -8.27
N ALA A 343 6.99 -11.30 -9.12
CA ALA A 343 8.23 -10.67 -9.63
C ALA A 343 9.18 -10.07 -8.55
N TYR A 344 9.10 -10.54 -7.28
CA TYR A 344 9.81 -9.92 -6.16
C TYR A 344 11.33 -9.76 -6.40
N GLN A 345 11.99 -10.72 -7.08
CA GLN A 345 13.42 -10.63 -7.38
C GLN A 345 13.74 -9.52 -8.37
N ASP A 346 12.88 -9.32 -9.36
CA ASP A 346 13.09 -8.29 -10.37
C ASP A 346 12.68 -6.90 -9.83
N ILE A 347 11.68 -6.82 -8.94
CA ILE A 347 11.37 -5.61 -8.18
C ILE A 347 12.58 -5.21 -7.32
N ARG A 348 13.18 -6.14 -6.56
CA ARG A 348 14.41 -5.86 -5.79
C ARG A 348 15.55 -5.37 -6.66
N LYS A 349 15.81 -6.01 -7.81
CA LYS A 349 16.86 -5.57 -8.75
C LYS A 349 16.58 -4.18 -9.31
N THR A 350 15.30 -3.84 -9.56
CA THR A 350 14.87 -2.50 -9.98
C THR A 350 15.17 -1.48 -8.88
N ASN A 351 14.78 -1.80 -7.64
CA ASN A 351 15.02 -0.94 -6.46
C ASN A 351 16.51 -0.79 -6.12
N MET A 352 17.34 -1.79 -6.43
CA MET A 352 18.81 -1.69 -6.36
C MET A 352 19.44 -0.87 -7.51
N GLY A 353 18.66 -0.51 -8.55
CA GLY A 353 19.16 0.17 -9.75
C GLY A 353 19.88 -0.77 -10.73
N LYS A 354 19.85 -2.09 -10.52
CA LYS A 354 20.55 -3.09 -11.37
C LYS A 354 19.84 -3.33 -12.71
N ILE A 355 18.54 -3.12 -12.78
CA ILE A 355 17.73 -3.17 -14.00
C ILE A 355 16.81 -1.94 -14.07
N THR A 356 16.42 -1.57 -15.28
CA THR A 356 15.51 -0.46 -15.55
C THR A 356 14.44 -0.93 -16.52
N PRO A 357 13.39 -1.63 -16.04
CA PRO A 357 12.29 -2.08 -16.87
C PRO A 357 11.48 -0.86 -17.35
N ASP A 358 10.83 -0.99 -18.51
CA ASP A 358 9.89 0.03 -18.96
C ASP A 358 8.63 0.06 -18.09
N GLU A 359 7.83 1.11 -18.26
CA GLU A 359 6.66 1.37 -17.40
C GLU A 359 5.61 0.26 -17.45
N GLU A 360 5.39 -0.37 -18.62
CA GLU A 360 4.42 -1.47 -18.73
C GLU A 360 4.91 -2.71 -18.00
N VAL A 361 6.20 -3.03 -18.10
CA VAL A 361 6.82 -4.13 -17.34
C VAL A 361 6.79 -3.84 -15.84
N GLN A 362 7.09 -2.61 -15.40
CA GLN A 362 6.97 -2.22 -13.99
C GLN A 362 5.55 -2.43 -13.46
N ARG A 363 4.54 -2.08 -14.24
CA ARG A 363 3.13 -2.31 -13.90
C ARG A 363 2.82 -3.79 -13.72
N GLU A 364 3.25 -4.62 -14.68
CA GLU A 364 3.01 -6.06 -14.62
C GLU A 364 3.67 -6.73 -13.42
N MET A 365 4.85 -6.26 -13.00
CA MET A 365 5.54 -6.74 -11.81
C MET A 365 4.73 -6.52 -10.53
N GLU A 366 3.97 -5.42 -10.46
CA GLU A 366 3.23 -5.01 -9.27
C GLU A 366 1.74 -5.41 -9.25
N ILE A 367 1.21 -6.04 -10.31
CA ILE A 367 -0.19 -6.47 -10.35
C ILE A 367 -0.48 -7.51 -9.27
N GLY A 368 -1.63 -7.37 -8.63
CA GLY A 368 -2.13 -8.29 -7.62
C GLY A 368 -2.05 -7.77 -6.18
N PRO A 369 -2.58 -8.54 -5.23
CA PRO A 369 -2.66 -8.13 -3.83
C PRO A 369 -1.29 -8.16 -3.16
N ASN A 370 -1.20 -7.50 -2.00
CA ASN A 370 -0.05 -7.60 -1.12
C ASN A 370 0.06 -8.99 -0.49
N ARG A 371 1.32 -9.46 -0.26
CA ARG A 371 1.65 -10.76 0.34
C ARG A 371 2.77 -10.66 1.38
N CYS A 372 2.98 -9.47 1.96
CA CYS A 372 4.08 -9.21 2.90
C CYS A 372 3.77 -9.58 4.36
N ALA A 373 2.54 -9.99 4.67
CA ALA A 373 2.09 -10.26 6.03
C ALA A 373 1.91 -11.75 6.33
N VAL A 374 2.00 -12.09 7.62
CA VAL A 374 1.67 -13.41 8.22
C VAL A 374 0.57 -13.23 9.24
N ARG A 375 -0.45 -14.12 9.20
CA ARG A 375 -1.58 -14.17 10.14
C ARG A 375 -1.60 -15.44 10.94
#